data_2302f41eda4b0d5eba263f89ece4ff14
#
_entry.id   2302f41eda4b0d5eba263f89ece4ff14
#
_cell.length_a   1.000
_cell.length_b   1.000
_cell.length_c   1.000
_cell.angle_alpha   90.00
_cell.angle_beta   90.00
_cell.angle_gamma   90.00
#
_symmetry.space_group_name_H-M   'P 1'
#
loop_
_entity.id
_entity.type
_entity.pdbx_description
1 polymer ?
#
loop_
_entity_poly.entity_id
_entity_poly.type
_entity_poly.pdbx_seq_one_letter_code
_entity_poly.pdbx_strand_id
1 'polypeptide(L)'
;MKKTAEAVSLGHPDKMADYISSYILDRMIEQDSAVKYAVEVMVKDNTVVLGGEITGDVNLARINFYVTEALAEIGYDKFYSHRWGNYAINPEKLQIINLIGKQSADISQGVEQDGWGDQGVFVGYACQGTGNISREQYLAKKLCNALYEYALQNIHLGIDIKTQITLNELGCVETAVVAVPTLKDVDLTTFIVLALGEEPENIIVNGTGTYKYHSSVADCGVTGRKLACDFYETACPIGGGSPWTKDASKADVTLNFYARKLALEYL
;
A
#
# COMPACT_ATOMS: atom_id res chain seq x y z
N MET A 1 29.00 2.41 -2.69
CA MET A 1 27.91 2.54 -3.68
C MET A 1 26.71 3.16 -2.97
N LYS A 2 26.11 4.20 -3.53
CA LYS A 2 24.88 4.81 -3.00
C LYS A 2 23.72 3.83 -3.08
N LYS A 3 22.82 3.85 -2.07
CA LYS A 3 21.65 3.01 -2.01
C LYS A 3 20.41 3.90 -1.85
N THR A 4 19.36 3.58 -2.58
CA THR A 4 18.12 4.36 -2.57
C THR A 4 16.93 3.44 -2.41
N ALA A 5 15.96 3.86 -1.61
CA ALA A 5 14.67 3.21 -1.47
C ALA A 5 13.56 4.26 -1.36
N GLU A 6 12.36 3.88 -1.77
CA GLU A 6 11.16 4.72 -1.66
C GLU A 6 10.08 4.05 -0.79
N ALA A 7 9.15 4.85 -0.31
CA ALA A 7 7.93 4.36 0.32
C ALA A 7 6.76 5.27 -0.03
N VAL A 8 5.57 4.69 -0.02
CA VAL A 8 4.31 5.40 -0.23
C VAL A 8 3.34 5.09 0.90
N SER A 9 2.54 6.08 1.29
CA SER A 9 1.55 5.94 2.36
C SER A 9 0.31 5.16 1.94
N LEU A 10 -0.52 4.78 2.90
CA LEU A 10 -1.83 4.17 2.62
C LEU A 10 -2.75 5.10 1.80
N GLY A 11 -2.55 6.41 1.87
CA GLY A 11 -3.29 7.38 1.06
C GLY A 11 -2.91 7.41 -0.42
N HIS A 12 -1.81 6.75 -0.83
CA HIS A 12 -1.43 6.62 -2.23
C HIS A 12 -2.45 5.77 -3.01
N PRO A 13 -2.84 6.14 -4.24
CA PRO A 13 -3.89 5.44 -4.99
C PRO A 13 -3.68 3.92 -5.11
N ASP A 14 -2.46 3.46 -5.41
CA ASP A 14 -2.18 2.02 -5.50
C ASP A 14 -2.32 1.32 -4.13
N LYS A 15 -1.88 1.96 -3.04
CA LYS A 15 -2.02 1.40 -1.68
C LYS A 15 -3.46 1.47 -1.18
N MET A 16 -4.22 2.48 -1.58
CA MET A 16 -5.66 2.55 -1.38
C MET A 16 -6.36 1.35 -2.03
N ALA A 17 -5.98 1.00 -3.27
CA ALA A 17 -6.53 -0.16 -3.96
C ALA A 17 -6.20 -1.47 -3.22
N ASP A 18 -4.94 -1.65 -2.80
CA ASP A 18 -4.50 -2.81 -2.00
C ASP A 18 -5.28 -2.89 -0.69
N TYR A 19 -5.44 -1.77 0.02
CA TYR A 19 -6.13 -1.73 1.29
C TYR A 19 -7.62 -2.05 1.16
N ILE A 20 -8.30 -1.49 0.14
CA ILE A 20 -9.73 -1.80 -0.12
C ILE A 20 -9.92 -3.30 -0.33
N SER A 21 -9.06 -3.93 -1.14
CA SER A 21 -9.15 -5.38 -1.37
C SER A 21 -8.93 -6.18 -0.09
N SER A 22 -7.88 -5.86 0.66
CA SER A 22 -7.56 -6.54 1.93
C SER A 22 -8.64 -6.34 2.98
N TYR A 23 -9.22 -5.14 3.08
CA TYR A 23 -10.32 -4.84 3.98
C TYR A 23 -11.57 -5.67 3.68
N ILE A 24 -11.94 -5.79 2.39
CA ILE A 24 -13.05 -6.64 1.97
C ILE A 24 -12.76 -8.11 2.35
N LEU A 25 -11.55 -8.59 2.10
CA LEU A 25 -11.13 -9.95 2.48
C LEU A 25 -11.30 -10.19 3.98
N ASP A 26 -10.84 -9.28 4.83
CA ASP A 26 -10.99 -9.40 6.29
C ASP A 26 -12.46 -9.52 6.70
N ARG A 27 -13.35 -8.70 6.11
CA ARG A 27 -14.80 -8.77 6.36
C ARG A 27 -15.43 -10.09 5.85
N MET A 28 -14.87 -10.69 4.80
CA MET A 28 -15.31 -11.99 4.32
C MET A 28 -14.83 -13.14 5.23
N ILE A 29 -13.57 -13.11 5.68
CA ILE A 29 -12.99 -14.09 6.60
C ILE A 29 -13.74 -14.09 7.96
N GLU A 30 -14.19 -12.95 8.44
CA GLU A 30 -15.03 -12.86 9.65
C GLU A 30 -16.35 -13.61 9.52
N GLN A 31 -16.89 -13.74 8.30
CA GLN A 31 -18.15 -14.43 8.04
C GLN A 31 -17.91 -15.93 7.74
N ASP A 32 -16.89 -16.21 6.95
CA ASP A 32 -16.50 -17.57 6.57
C ASP A 32 -14.97 -17.68 6.51
N SER A 33 -14.35 -18.33 7.48
CA SER A 33 -12.91 -18.51 7.55
C SER A 33 -12.32 -19.35 6.40
N ALA A 34 -13.17 -20.07 5.67
CA ALA A 34 -12.79 -20.88 4.51
C ALA A 34 -13.03 -20.17 3.17
N VAL A 35 -13.44 -18.91 3.19
CA VAL A 35 -13.71 -18.11 1.99
C VAL A 35 -12.55 -18.18 0.98
N LYS A 36 -12.87 -18.37 -0.29
CA LYS A 36 -11.93 -18.23 -1.40
C LYS A 36 -12.09 -16.86 -2.00
N TYR A 37 -10.99 -16.12 -2.07
CA TYR A 37 -10.98 -14.71 -2.42
C TYR A 37 -9.83 -14.38 -3.37
N ALA A 38 -10.16 -13.72 -4.46
CA ALA A 38 -9.20 -13.12 -5.38
C ALA A 38 -9.87 -11.90 -6.01
N VAL A 39 -9.66 -10.71 -5.46
CA VAL A 39 -10.29 -9.47 -5.94
C VAL A 39 -9.26 -8.40 -6.17
N GLU A 40 -9.20 -7.92 -7.39
CA GLU A 40 -8.40 -6.78 -7.81
C GLU A 40 -9.25 -5.51 -7.76
N VAL A 41 -8.60 -4.39 -7.44
CA VAL A 41 -9.23 -3.09 -7.31
C VAL A 41 -8.52 -2.06 -8.18
N MET A 42 -9.31 -1.26 -8.90
CA MET A 42 -8.83 -0.06 -9.56
C MET A 42 -9.59 1.15 -9.01
N VAL A 43 -8.86 2.22 -8.72
CA VAL A 43 -9.43 3.50 -8.26
C VAL A 43 -9.03 4.63 -9.19
N LYS A 44 -10.00 5.42 -9.64
CA LYS A 44 -9.75 6.63 -10.46
C LYS A 44 -10.87 7.65 -10.21
N ASP A 45 -10.47 8.89 -9.94
CA ASP A 45 -11.39 9.95 -9.53
C ASP A 45 -12.22 9.50 -8.30
N ASN A 46 -13.55 9.50 -8.39
CA ASN A 46 -14.47 8.95 -7.38
C ASN A 46 -15.01 7.58 -7.78
N THR A 47 -14.34 6.85 -8.69
CA THR A 47 -14.78 5.55 -9.16
C THR A 47 -13.89 4.44 -8.61
N VAL A 48 -14.51 3.42 -8.04
CA VAL A 48 -13.84 2.18 -7.59
C VAL A 48 -14.39 1.02 -8.41
N VAL A 49 -13.51 0.32 -9.10
CA VAL A 49 -13.84 -0.90 -9.85
C VAL A 49 -13.31 -2.10 -9.10
N LEU A 50 -14.18 -3.05 -8.81
CA LEU A 50 -13.85 -4.31 -8.17
C LEU A 50 -14.01 -5.43 -9.22
N GLY A 51 -12.98 -6.21 -9.45
CA GLY A 51 -13.02 -7.34 -10.37
C GLY A 51 -12.39 -8.57 -9.74
N GLY A 52 -12.97 -9.74 -9.97
CA GLY A 52 -12.43 -10.97 -9.42
C GLY A 52 -13.49 -11.93 -8.92
N GLU A 53 -13.14 -12.77 -7.97
CA GLU A 53 -13.97 -13.91 -7.57
C GLU A 53 -14.00 -14.08 -6.06
N ILE A 54 -15.20 -14.35 -5.52
CA ILE A 54 -15.41 -14.71 -4.11
C ILE A 54 -16.32 -15.93 -4.06
N THR A 55 -15.90 -16.97 -3.28
CA THR A 55 -16.70 -18.16 -3.03
C THR A 55 -16.63 -18.49 -1.54
N GLY A 56 -17.80 -18.59 -0.89
CA GLY A 56 -17.96 -18.83 0.54
C GLY A 56 -19.37 -18.49 0.99
N ASP A 57 -19.66 -18.74 2.25
CA ASP A 57 -20.94 -18.35 2.89
C ASP A 57 -20.84 -16.91 3.41
N VAL A 58 -20.81 -15.96 2.47
CA VAL A 58 -20.57 -14.54 2.75
C VAL A 58 -21.61 -13.62 2.11
N ASN A 59 -21.87 -12.49 2.76
CA ASN A 59 -22.84 -11.50 2.31
C ASN A 59 -22.18 -10.47 1.35
N LEU A 60 -22.25 -10.74 0.05
CA LEU A 60 -21.73 -9.86 -0.98
C LEU A 60 -22.50 -8.52 -1.12
N ALA A 61 -23.71 -8.41 -0.61
CA ALA A 61 -24.49 -7.16 -0.72
C ALA A 61 -23.89 -6.00 0.09
N ARG A 62 -22.97 -6.29 1.02
CA ARG A 62 -22.29 -5.27 1.84
C ARG A 62 -20.97 -4.75 1.25
N ILE A 63 -20.52 -5.26 0.11
CA ILE A 63 -19.20 -4.90 -0.46
C ILE A 63 -19.07 -3.37 -0.66
N ASN A 64 -20.09 -2.71 -1.19
CA ASN A 64 -20.04 -1.26 -1.39
C ASN A 64 -19.87 -0.49 -0.06
N PHE A 65 -20.47 -0.98 1.01
CA PHE A 65 -20.29 -0.42 2.35
C PHE A 65 -18.84 -0.62 2.83
N TYR A 66 -18.27 -1.79 2.64
CA TYR A 66 -16.87 -2.08 3.01
C TYR A 66 -15.86 -1.22 2.26
N VAL A 67 -16.10 -0.91 1.00
CA VAL A 67 -15.26 0.06 0.25
C VAL A 67 -15.26 1.44 0.92
N THR A 68 -16.44 1.90 1.34
CA THR A 68 -16.56 3.21 2.02
C THR A 68 -15.89 3.21 3.38
N GLU A 69 -16.04 2.12 4.15
CA GLU A 69 -15.35 1.96 5.44
C GLU A 69 -13.83 1.93 5.27
N ALA A 70 -13.32 1.17 4.30
CA ALA A 70 -11.89 1.11 3.99
C ALA A 70 -11.31 2.50 3.67
N LEU A 71 -12.01 3.28 2.86
CA LEU A 71 -11.60 4.66 2.56
C LEU A 71 -11.59 5.55 3.81
N ALA A 72 -12.58 5.40 4.70
CA ALA A 72 -12.62 6.17 5.94
C ALA A 72 -11.49 5.76 6.90
N GLU A 73 -11.11 4.49 6.98
CA GLU A 73 -9.97 4.02 7.77
C GLU A 73 -8.62 4.52 7.22
N ILE A 74 -8.46 4.63 5.90
CA ILE A 74 -7.29 5.29 5.30
C ILE A 74 -7.25 6.78 5.68
N GLY A 75 -8.36 7.38 6.06
CA GLY A 75 -8.48 8.82 6.36
C GLY A 75 -9.19 9.64 5.28
N TYR A 76 -9.64 9.01 4.20
CA TYR A 76 -10.51 9.66 3.20
C TYR A 76 -11.97 9.62 3.66
N ASP A 77 -12.27 10.28 4.75
CA ASP A 77 -13.61 10.42 5.30
C ASP A 77 -14.34 11.69 4.77
N LYS A 78 -15.56 11.93 5.27
CA LYS A 78 -16.34 13.11 4.91
C LYS A 78 -15.67 14.44 5.34
N PHE A 79 -14.91 14.45 6.45
CA PHE A 79 -14.23 15.66 6.93
C PHE A 79 -13.04 15.98 6.05
N TYR A 80 -12.31 14.94 5.64
CA TYR A 80 -11.23 15.08 4.66
C TYR A 80 -11.77 15.61 3.34
N SER A 81 -12.84 15.03 2.82
CA SER A 81 -13.46 15.45 1.56
C SER A 81 -14.02 16.86 1.61
N HIS A 82 -14.59 17.27 2.73
CA HIS A 82 -15.05 18.64 2.90
C HIS A 82 -13.90 19.65 2.86
N ARG A 83 -12.75 19.29 3.44
CA ARG A 83 -11.53 20.13 3.48
C ARG A 83 -10.85 20.24 2.12
N TRP A 84 -10.71 19.10 1.44
CA TRP A 84 -9.95 19.01 0.18
C TRP A 84 -10.81 19.23 -1.07
N GLY A 85 -12.13 19.13 -0.96
CA GLY A 85 -13.06 19.35 -2.06
C GLY A 85 -12.83 18.41 -3.24
N ASN A 86 -12.55 18.97 -4.41
CA ASN A 86 -12.30 18.20 -5.62
C ASN A 86 -10.82 17.85 -5.83
N TYR A 87 -9.95 18.09 -4.84
CA TYR A 87 -8.52 17.78 -4.94
C TYR A 87 -8.18 16.34 -4.54
N ALA A 88 -9.12 15.62 -3.93
CA ALA A 88 -8.97 14.23 -3.51
C ALA A 88 -10.26 13.44 -3.72
N ILE A 89 -10.18 12.12 -3.59
CA ILE A 89 -11.34 11.22 -3.63
C ILE A 89 -12.37 11.66 -2.58
N ASN A 90 -13.64 11.63 -2.97
CA ASN A 90 -14.76 11.96 -2.10
C ASN A 90 -15.69 10.74 -1.92
N PRO A 91 -15.71 10.10 -0.74
CA PRO A 91 -16.54 8.92 -0.49
C PRO A 91 -18.05 9.20 -0.61
N GLU A 92 -18.52 10.44 -0.48
CA GLU A 92 -19.93 10.78 -0.70
C GLU A 92 -20.34 10.81 -2.18
N LYS A 93 -19.36 10.81 -3.11
CA LYS A 93 -19.56 10.81 -4.56
C LYS A 93 -19.12 9.50 -5.21
N LEU A 94 -18.85 8.47 -4.41
CA LEU A 94 -18.33 7.20 -4.93
C LEU A 94 -19.29 6.56 -5.94
N GLN A 95 -18.70 6.10 -7.03
CA GLN A 95 -19.28 5.18 -7.99
C GLN A 95 -18.55 3.86 -7.88
N ILE A 96 -19.24 2.80 -7.48
CA ILE A 96 -18.63 1.47 -7.33
C ILE A 96 -19.14 0.58 -8.45
N ILE A 97 -18.23 0.11 -9.29
CA ILE A 97 -18.48 -0.85 -10.35
C ILE A 97 -18.04 -2.21 -9.83
N ASN A 98 -19.01 -3.04 -9.46
CA ASN A 98 -18.76 -4.36 -8.89
C ASN A 98 -18.90 -5.43 -9.99
N LEU A 99 -17.78 -6.03 -10.39
CA LEU A 99 -17.67 -7.12 -11.36
C LEU A 99 -17.23 -8.42 -10.69
N ILE A 100 -17.45 -8.56 -9.37
CA ILE A 100 -17.09 -9.75 -8.62
C ILE A 100 -18.04 -10.88 -9.01
N GLY A 101 -17.46 -12.01 -9.44
CA GLY A 101 -18.17 -13.25 -9.74
C GLY A 101 -17.93 -14.36 -8.70
N LYS A 102 -18.45 -15.55 -8.97
CA LYS A 102 -18.08 -16.75 -8.24
C LYS A 102 -16.87 -17.40 -8.90
N GLN A 103 -15.97 -17.98 -8.09
CA GLN A 103 -14.82 -18.71 -8.60
C GLN A 103 -15.27 -19.86 -9.53
N SER A 104 -14.62 -19.99 -10.69
CA SER A 104 -14.90 -21.07 -11.60
C SER A 104 -14.52 -22.44 -11.01
N ALA A 105 -15.29 -23.47 -11.35
CA ALA A 105 -15.02 -24.85 -10.90
C ALA A 105 -13.64 -25.36 -11.36
N ASP A 106 -13.14 -24.88 -12.50
CA ASP A 106 -11.84 -25.28 -13.05
C ASP A 106 -10.66 -24.80 -12.21
N ILE A 107 -10.77 -23.61 -11.58
CA ILE A 107 -9.74 -23.07 -10.68
C ILE A 107 -9.75 -23.84 -9.34
N SER A 108 -10.92 -24.26 -8.86
CA SER A 108 -11.02 -25.02 -7.61
C SER A 108 -10.37 -26.41 -7.68
N GLN A 109 -10.34 -27.06 -8.83
CA GLN A 109 -9.70 -28.39 -9.00
C GLN A 109 -8.20 -28.38 -8.69
N GLY A 110 -7.48 -27.29 -8.96
CA GLY A 110 -6.04 -27.18 -8.69
C GLY A 110 -5.69 -27.02 -7.22
N VAL A 111 -6.64 -26.58 -6.40
CA VAL A 111 -6.44 -26.29 -4.95
C VAL A 111 -6.89 -27.45 -4.07
N GLU A 112 -7.78 -28.33 -4.56
CA GLU A 112 -8.30 -29.50 -3.83
C GLU A 112 -7.36 -30.69 -3.83
N GLN A 113 -6.37 -30.72 -4.73
CA GLN A 113 -5.31 -31.75 -4.75
C GLN A 113 -4.07 -31.12 -4.07
N ASP A 114 -3.26 -31.91 -3.35
CA ASP A 114 -2.04 -31.52 -2.58
C ASP A 114 -1.05 -30.61 -3.35
N GLY A 115 -1.51 -29.46 -3.79
CA GLY A 115 -0.77 -28.47 -4.59
C GLY A 115 -1.31 -27.06 -4.37
N TRP A 116 -0.55 -26.07 -4.83
CA TRP A 116 -0.91 -24.66 -4.71
C TRP A 116 -1.81 -24.17 -5.85
N GLY A 117 -2.07 -25.00 -6.85
CA GLY A 117 -2.90 -24.67 -8.02
C GLY A 117 -2.35 -23.59 -8.94
N ASP A 118 -1.11 -23.13 -8.72
CA ASP A 118 -0.46 -22.08 -9.47
C ASP A 118 1.06 -22.24 -9.42
N GLN A 119 1.77 -21.56 -10.32
CA GLN A 119 3.22 -21.47 -10.39
C GLN A 119 3.68 -20.05 -10.01
N GLY A 120 4.89 -19.90 -9.45
CA GLY A 120 5.40 -18.61 -9.12
C GLY A 120 6.87 -18.63 -8.70
N VAL A 121 7.47 -17.45 -8.64
CA VAL A 121 8.77 -17.20 -8.03
C VAL A 121 8.54 -16.41 -6.74
N PHE A 122 8.96 -16.99 -5.63
CA PHE A 122 8.77 -16.40 -4.30
C PHE A 122 10.13 -16.13 -3.69
N VAL A 123 10.36 -14.89 -3.26
CA VAL A 123 11.67 -14.44 -2.80
C VAL A 123 11.56 -13.93 -1.37
N GLY A 124 12.44 -14.45 -0.50
CA GLY A 124 12.62 -13.96 0.86
C GLY A 124 13.98 -13.27 0.98
N TYR A 125 14.00 -12.13 1.64
CA TYR A 125 15.22 -11.40 1.95
C TYR A 125 15.19 -10.97 3.42
N ALA A 126 16.33 -11.08 4.10
CA ALA A 126 16.55 -10.52 5.43
C ALA A 126 18.00 -10.04 5.54
N CYS A 127 18.23 -8.99 6.31
CA CYS A 127 19.56 -8.51 6.65
C CYS A 127 19.59 -8.01 8.09
N GLN A 128 20.77 -7.92 8.66
CA GLN A 128 20.94 -7.33 9.98
C GLN A 128 20.57 -5.84 9.95
N GLY A 129 19.78 -5.39 10.93
CA GLY A 129 19.30 -4.03 11.03
C GLY A 129 17.89 -3.95 11.57
N THR A 130 17.37 -2.76 11.74
CA THR A 130 16.01 -2.53 12.24
C THR A 130 14.96 -3.10 11.26
N GLY A 131 14.07 -3.94 11.77
CA GLY A 131 13.06 -4.62 10.96
C GLY A 131 13.60 -5.69 10.01
N ASN A 132 14.90 -6.01 10.11
CA ASN A 132 15.60 -6.98 9.24
C ASN A 132 15.44 -6.69 7.74
N ILE A 133 15.35 -5.43 7.39
CA ILE A 133 15.33 -4.89 6.03
C ILE A 133 16.50 -3.93 5.82
N SER A 134 16.78 -3.55 4.60
CA SER A 134 17.85 -2.59 4.31
C SER A 134 17.61 -1.24 4.99
N ARG A 135 18.70 -0.56 5.38
CA ARG A 135 18.61 0.70 6.13
C ARG A 135 17.86 1.79 5.35
N GLU A 136 18.15 1.92 4.07
CA GLU A 136 17.48 2.89 3.20
C GLU A 136 15.96 2.64 3.14
N GLN A 137 15.56 1.37 3.02
CA GLN A 137 14.15 1.00 3.01
C GLN A 137 13.49 1.26 4.36
N TYR A 138 14.15 0.88 5.45
CA TYR A 138 13.64 1.16 6.80
C TYR A 138 13.40 2.66 7.02
N LEU A 139 14.36 3.50 6.64
CA LEU A 139 14.25 4.96 6.82
C LEU A 139 13.18 5.58 5.92
N ALA A 140 13.05 5.12 4.67
CA ALA A 140 11.99 5.58 3.77
C ALA A 140 10.61 5.25 4.33
N LYS A 141 10.38 4.02 4.79
CA LYS A 141 9.11 3.60 5.43
C LYS A 141 8.87 4.35 6.75
N LYS A 142 9.89 4.50 7.59
CA LYS A 142 9.80 5.25 8.86
C LYS A 142 9.35 6.69 8.63
N LEU A 143 9.98 7.38 7.69
CA LEU A 143 9.63 8.76 7.35
C LEU A 143 8.22 8.85 6.76
N CYS A 144 7.88 7.94 5.85
CA CYS A 144 6.56 7.90 5.22
C CYS A 144 5.45 7.72 6.26
N ASN A 145 5.60 6.73 7.15
CA ASN A 145 4.62 6.46 8.20
C ASN A 145 4.50 7.63 9.18
N ALA A 146 5.62 8.21 9.62
CA ALA A 146 5.59 9.37 10.52
C ALA A 146 4.88 10.58 9.89
N LEU A 147 5.13 10.83 8.61
CA LEU A 147 4.44 11.90 7.87
C LEU A 147 2.96 11.62 7.68
N TYR A 148 2.59 10.36 7.40
CA TYR A 148 1.20 9.96 7.26
C TYR A 148 0.41 10.17 8.56
N GLU A 149 0.94 9.71 9.69
CA GLU A 149 0.33 9.94 11.01
C GLU A 149 0.22 11.44 11.35
N TYR A 150 1.24 12.21 10.99
CA TYR A 150 1.22 13.66 11.17
C TYR A 150 0.17 14.33 10.26
N ALA A 151 0.05 13.88 9.01
CA ALA A 151 -0.92 14.42 8.05
C ALA A 151 -2.37 14.13 8.43
N LEU A 152 -2.65 12.96 9.04
CA LEU A 152 -3.99 12.65 9.57
C LEU A 152 -4.46 13.69 10.59
N GLN A 153 -3.53 14.28 11.35
CA GLN A 153 -3.81 15.27 12.38
C GLN A 153 -3.63 16.72 11.89
N ASN A 154 -3.02 16.93 10.72
CA ASN A 154 -2.70 18.24 10.18
C ASN A 154 -3.67 18.65 9.06
N ILE A 155 -4.40 19.73 9.27
CA ILE A 155 -5.43 20.19 8.32
C ILE A 155 -4.87 20.72 6.99
N HIS A 156 -3.56 20.93 6.89
CA HIS A 156 -2.91 21.52 5.72
C HIS A 156 -2.18 20.50 4.85
N LEU A 157 -1.97 19.28 5.36
CA LEU A 157 -1.30 18.19 4.65
C LEU A 157 -2.30 17.16 4.13
N GLY A 158 -2.06 16.66 2.92
CA GLY A 158 -2.75 15.52 2.36
C GLY A 158 -2.06 14.21 2.74
N ILE A 159 -2.79 13.12 2.68
CA ILE A 159 -2.33 11.80 3.12
C ILE A 159 -1.75 10.92 2.00
N ASP A 160 -1.75 11.37 0.75
CA ASP A 160 -1.06 10.72 -0.38
C ASP A 160 0.41 11.16 -0.40
N ILE A 161 1.23 10.42 0.33
CA ILE A 161 2.62 10.80 0.60
C ILE A 161 3.57 9.81 -0.07
N LYS A 162 4.65 10.35 -0.64
CA LYS A 162 5.78 9.57 -1.14
C LYS A 162 7.05 10.05 -0.47
N THR A 163 7.92 9.12 -0.08
CA THR A 163 9.23 9.42 0.48
C THR A 163 10.30 8.62 -0.25
N GLN A 164 11.48 9.19 -0.39
CA GLN A 164 12.65 8.50 -0.91
C GLN A 164 13.86 8.86 -0.08
N ILE A 165 14.66 7.87 0.28
CA ILE A 165 15.91 8.03 1.03
C ILE A 165 17.08 7.50 0.20
N THR A 166 18.10 8.32 0.04
CA THR A 166 19.38 7.93 -0.53
C THR A 166 20.45 7.95 0.55
N LEU A 167 21.15 6.85 0.72
CA LEU A 167 22.33 6.73 1.59
C LEU A 167 23.61 6.92 0.79
N ASN A 168 24.56 7.65 1.38
CA ASN A 168 25.92 7.75 0.86
C ASN A 168 26.74 6.46 1.13
N GLU A 169 27.98 6.40 0.71
CA GLU A 169 28.85 5.24 0.86
C GLU A 169 29.19 4.90 2.33
N LEU A 170 29.05 5.85 3.24
CA LEU A 170 29.22 5.67 4.67
C LEU A 170 27.94 5.17 5.36
N GLY A 171 26.83 5.08 4.63
CA GLY A 171 25.53 4.68 5.17
C GLY A 171 24.75 5.82 5.84
N CYS A 172 25.20 7.06 5.78
CA CYS A 172 24.47 8.23 6.28
C CYS A 172 23.45 8.70 5.23
N VAL A 173 22.39 9.38 5.68
CA VAL A 173 21.38 9.94 4.77
C VAL A 173 21.97 11.11 3.99
N GLU A 174 22.18 10.90 2.70
CA GLU A 174 22.62 11.95 1.77
C GLU A 174 21.41 12.81 1.35
N THR A 175 20.32 12.17 0.94
CA THR A 175 19.15 12.90 0.45
C THR A 175 17.86 12.28 0.95
N ALA A 176 16.99 13.12 1.50
CA ALA A 176 15.61 12.80 1.82
C ALA A 176 14.67 13.58 0.89
N VAL A 177 13.86 12.86 0.10
CA VAL A 177 12.83 13.45 -0.76
C VAL A 177 11.47 13.16 -0.18
N VAL A 178 10.62 14.17 -0.12
CA VAL A 178 9.22 14.08 0.33
C VAL A 178 8.32 14.73 -0.70
N ALA A 179 7.31 14.01 -1.15
CA ALA A 179 6.19 14.56 -1.91
C ALA A 179 4.92 14.39 -1.08
N VAL A 180 4.29 15.52 -0.73
CA VAL A 180 3.09 15.58 0.09
C VAL A 180 2.15 16.69 -0.40
N PRO A 181 0.85 16.42 -0.62
CA PRO A 181 -0.10 17.47 -1.00
C PRO A 181 -0.25 18.49 0.12
N THR A 182 -0.30 19.78 -0.25
CA THR A 182 -0.41 20.84 0.76
C THR A 182 -1.44 21.90 0.35
N LEU A 183 -2.28 22.35 1.29
CA LEU A 183 -3.21 23.47 1.07
C LEU A 183 -2.52 24.82 1.19
N LYS A 184 -1.41 24.89 1.92
CA LYS A 184 -0.51 26.03 2.05
C LYS A 184 0.92 25.56 2.26
N ASP A 185 1.88 26.44 2.11
CA ASP A 185 3.27 26.11 2.39
C ASP A 185 3.46 25.68 3.83
N VAL A 186 4.14 24.55 4.01
CA VAL A 186 4.49 23.95 5.31
C VAL A 186 5.98 23.59 5.27
N ASP A 187 6.75 24.12 6.20
CA ASP A 187 8.14 23.70 6.38
C ASP A 187 8.15 22.37 7.17
N LEU A 188 8.65 21.33 6.53
CA LEU A 188 8.79 19.99 7.11
C LEU A 188 10.23 19.64 7.49
N THR A 189 11.19 20.55 7.33
CA THR A 189 12.62 20.28 7.54
C THR A 189 12.90 19.71 8.93
N THR A 190 12.48 20.41 9.99
CA THR A 190 12.66 19.95 11.36
C THR A 190 11.96 18.61 11.62
N PHE A 191 10.74 18.44 11.08
CA PHE A 191 10.01 17.19 11.21
C PHE A 191 10.78 16.02 10.59
N ILE A 192 11.32 16.19 9.38
CA ILE A 192 12.07 15.16 8.66
C ILE A 192 13.31 14.74 9.44
N VAL A 193 14.09 15.70 9.95
CA VAL A 193 15.28 15.42 10.76
C VAL A 193 14.92 14.61 12.01
N LEU A 194 13.88 15.03 12.74
CA LEU A 194 13.41 14.32 13.93
C LEU A 194 12.89 12.91 13.62
N ALA A 195 12.13 12.76 12.53
CA ALA A 195 11.59 11.48 12.12
C ALA A 195 12.71 10.50 11.71
N LEU A 196 13.72 10.95 10.99
CA LEU A 196 14.86 10.13 10.60
C LEU A 196 15.79 9.81 11.80
N GLY A 197 15.95 10.78 12.71
CA GLY A 197 16.91 10.70 13.83
C GLY A 197 18.33 11.06 13.41
N GLU A 198 18.52 11.62 12.24
CA GLU A 198 19.77 12.13 11.70
C GLU A 198 19.47 13.26 10.71
N GLU A 199 20.43 14.16 10.47
CA GLU A 199 20.30 15.29 9.55
C GLU A 199 20.76 14.86 8.15
N PRO A 200 19.88 14.85 7.12
CA PRO A 200 20.26 14.61 5.75
C PRO A 200 21.16 15.74 5.19
N GLU A 201 22.09 15.40 4.30
CA GLU A 201 22.88 16.41 3.58
C GLU A 201 21.97 17.30 2.69
N ASN A 202 20.89 16.71 2.15
CA ASN A 202 19.89 17.39 1.32
C ASN A 202 18.48 16.97 1.72
N ILE A 203 17.59 17.94 1.87
CA ILE A 203 16.15 17.73 2.06
C ILE A 203 15.39 18.39 0.91
N ILE A 204 14.57 17.62 0.21
CA ILE A 204 13.75 18.08 -0.91
C ILE A 204 12.29 17.80 -0.58
N VAL A 205 11.53 18.83 -0.31
CA VAL A 205 10.08 18.76 -0.11
C VAL A 205 9.38 19.35 -1.32
N ASN A 206 8.52 18.56 -1.98
CA ASN A 206 7.76 19.01 -3.15
C ASN A 206 8.66 19.69 -4.20
N GLY A 207 9.69 19.02 -4.66
CA GLY A 207 10.76 19.59 -5.51
C GLY A 207 10.27 20.25 -6.82
N THR A 208 9.05 19.95 -7.26
CA THR A 208 8.40 20.58 -8.42
C THR A 208 7.44 21.72 -8.03
N GLY A 209 7.37 22.06 -6.75
CA GLY A 209 6.45 23.04 -6.18
C GLY A 209 5.27 22.40 -5.45
N THR A 210 4.54 23.20 -4.69
CA THR A 210 3.36 22.78 -3.92
C THR A 210 2.22 22.32 -4.85
N TYR A 211 1.50 21.27 -4.46
CA TYR A 211 0.38 20.74 -5.22
C TYR A 211 -0.77 20.33 -4.29
N LYS A 212 -1.99 20.35 -4.83
CA LYS A 212 -3.23 20.02 -4.09
C LYS A 212 -3.89 18.74 -4.60
N TYR A 213 -3.89 18.52 -5.93
CA TYR A 213 -4.49 17.33 -6.50
C TYR A 213 -3.70 16.10 -6.11
N HIS A 214 -4.37 15.12 -5.51
CA HIS A 214 -3.78 13.89 -5.03
C HIS A 214 -4.80 12.75 -4.98
N SER A 215 -4.40 11.60 -4.44
CA SER A 215 -5.18 10.37 -4.41
C SER A 215 -5.64 9.92 -5.82
N SER A 216 -6.71 9.17 -5.92
CA SER A 216 -7.26 8.69 -7.19
C SER A 216 -7.69 9.81 -8.15
N VAL A 217 -7.84 11.05 -7.69
CA VAL A 217 -8.13 12.20 -8.55
C VAL A 217 -6.92 12.57 -9.40
N ALA A 218 -5.73 12.55 -8.82
CA ALA A 218 -4.48 12.86 -9.54
C ALA A 218 -3.96 11.66 -10.35
N ASP A 219 -4.04 10.44 -9.81
CA ASP A 219 -3.45 9.25 -10.42
C ASP A 219 -4.41 8.05 -10.33
N CYS A 220 -4.26 7.10 -11.24
CA CYS A 220 -5.01 5.86 -11.22
C CYS A 220 -4.31 4.84 -10.32
N GLY A 221 -4.99 4.40 -9.26
CA GLY A 221 -4.52 3.33 -8.40
C GLY A 221 -4.99 1.96 -8.86
N VAL A 222 -4.11 0.98 -8.78
CA VAL A 222 -4.43 -0.43 -9.08
C VAL A 222 -3.70 -1.32 -8.07
N THR A 223 -4.35 -2.39 -7.64
CA THR A 223 -3.77 -3.40 -6.75
C THR A 223 -2.46 -3.97 -7.30
N GLY A 224 -1.52 -4.30 -6.40
CA GLY A 224 -0.26 -4.95 -6.75
C GLY A 224 0.77 -4.09 -7.49
N ARG A 225 0.60 -2.78 -7.58
CA ARG A 225 1.54 -1.89 -8.30
C ARG A 225 2.64 -1.26 -7.44
N LYS A 226 2.69 -1.55 -6.16
CA LYS A 226 3.71 -1.04 -5.21
C LYS A 226 4.51 -2.17 -4.54
N LEU A 227 4.56 -3.34 -5.16
CA LEU A 227 5.23 -4.51 -4.59
C LEU A 227 6.71 -4.28 -4.34
N ALA A 228 7.43 -3.51 -5.17
CA ALA A 228 8.83 -3.19 -4.91
C ALA A 228 9.00 -2.44 -3.59
N CYS A 229 8.17 -1.40 -3.34
CA CYS A 229 8.17 -0.66 -2.07
C CYS A 229 7.77 -1.55 -0.87
N ASP A 230 6.79 -2.44 -1.09
CA ASP A 230 6.26 -3.29 -0.03
C ASP A 230 7.27 -4.37 0.40
N PHE A 231 7.97 -4.99 -0.55
CA PHE A 231 8.94 -6.06 -0.31
C PHE A 231 10.33 -5.50 0.03
N TYR A 232 11.25 -5.51 -0.90
CA TYR A 232 12.68 -5.36 -0.59
C TYR A 232 13.41 -4.30 -1.42
N GLU A 233 12.68 -3.54 -2.23
CA GLU A 233 13.23 -2.47 -3.08
C GLU A 233 14.39 -2.98 -3.96
N THR A 234 15.50 -2.25 -3.94
CA THR A 234 16.70 -2.61 -4.70
C THR A 234 17.55 -3.70 -4.03
N ALA A 235 17.24 -4.08 -2.79
CA ALA A 235 18.03 -5.07 -2.06
C ALA A 235 17.83 -6.49 -2.61
N CYS A 236 16.63 -6.79 -3.11
CA CYS A 236 16.33 -8.11 -3.67
C CYS A 236 15.17 -7.99 -4.68
N PRO A 237 15.23 -8.69 -5.84
CA PRO A 237 14.14 -8.70 -6.80
C PRO A 237 12.91 -9.38 -6.21
N ILE A 238 11.73 -9.06 -6.75
CA ILE A 238 10.47 -9.71 -6.42
C ILE A 238 10.07 -10.71 -7.50
N GLY A 239 9.23 -11.69 -7.14
CA GLY A 239 8.72 -12.67 -8.10
C GLY A 239 7.50 -12.22 -8.89
N GLY A 240 6.87 -11.09 -8.49
CA GLY A 240 5.71 -10.49 -9.16
C GLY A 240 4.34 -10.84 -8.57
N GLY A 241 4.20 -11.94 -7.84
CA GLY A 241 2.95 -12.32 -7.18
C GLY A 241 2.59 -11.38 -6.02
N SER A 242 1.38 -10.82 -6.02
CA SER A 242 0.90 -9.96 -4.95
C SER A 242 0.42 -10.77 -3.74
N PRO A 243 0.93 -10.49 -2.51
CA PRO A 243 0.39 -11.08 -1.28
C PRO A 243 -0.88 -10.37 -0.78
N TRP A 244 -1.27 -9.31 -1.46
CA TRP A 244 -2.53 -8.59 -1.23
C TRP A 244 -3.59 -9.12 -2.18
N THR A 245 -4.85 -8.85 -1.93
CA THR A 245 -5.96 -9.17 -2.86
C THR A 245 -6.42 -10.62 -2.93
N LYS A 246 -5.80 -11.52 -2.17
CA LYS A 246 -6.07 -12.97 -2.24
C LYS A 246 -6.13 -13.60 -0.86
N ASP A 247 -6.88 -14.70 -0.70
CA ASP A 247 -6.88 -15.51 0.50
C ASP A 247 -5.59 -16.34 0.65
N ALA A 248 -5.32 -16.83 1.87
CA ALA A 248 -4.10 -17.55 2.21
C ALA A 248 -3.93 -18.92 1.52
N SER A 249 -4.94 -19.44 0.82
CA SER A 249 -4.77 -20.66 0.01
C SER A 249 -4.01 -20.42 -1.29
N LYS A 250 -3.80 -19.16 -1.65
CA LYS A 250 -3.07 -18.78 -2.87
C LYS A 250 -1.56 -18.74 -2.61
N ALA A 251 -0.78 -19.29 -3.55
CA ALA A 251 0.68 -19.33 -3.50
C ALA A 251 1.31 -17.95 -3.32
N ASP A 252 0.78 -16.95 -4.02
CA ASP A 252 1.25 -15.55 -3.95
C ASP A 252 1.22 -14.97 -2.53
N VAL A 253 0.27 -15.38 -1.69
CA VAL A 253 0.21 -14.97 -0.30
C VAL A 253 1.16 -15.81 0.54
N THR A 254 0.85 -17.09 0.68
CA THR A 254 1.51 -17.96 1.66
C THR A 254 2.99 -18.20 1.36
N LEU A 255 3.37 -18.38 0.10
CA LEU A 255 4.76 -18.66 -0.23
C LEU A 255 5.65 -17.43 -0.18
N ASN A 256 5.14 -16.22 -0.41
CA ASN A 256 5.89 -14.99 -0.15
C ASN A 256 6.19 -14.82 1.35
N PHE A 257 5.19 -15.03 2.22
CA PHE A 257 5.39 -14.98 3.67
C PHE A 257 6.33 -16.09 4.15
N TYR A 258 6.20 -17.29 3.59
CA TYR A 258 7.08 -18.41 3.95
C TYR A 258 8.52 -18.16 3.53
N ALA A 259 8.76 -17.63 2.32
CA ALA A 259 10.10 -17.25 1.87
C ALA A 259 10.73 -16.18 2.79
N ARG A 260 9.95 -15.19 3.22
CA ARG A 260 10.40 -14.20 4.22
C ARG A 260 10.72 -14.84 5.57
N LYS A 261 9.88 -15.74 6.04
CA LYS A 261 10.12 -16.48 7.29
C LYS A 261 11.44 -17.25 7.24
N LEU A 262 11.68 -18.00 6.16
CA LEU A 262 12.93 -18.72 5.98
C LEU A 262 14.14 -17.78 5.98
N ALA A 263 14.06 -16.66 5.26
CA ALA A 263 15.15 -15.68 5.26
C ALA A 263 15.46 -15.12 6.66
N LEU A 264 14.45 -14.96 7.51
CA LEU A 264 14.63 -14.54 8.92
C LEU A 264 15.22 -15.65 9.80
N GLU A 265 14.92 -16.91 9.53
CA GLU A 265 15.47 -18.07 10.27
C GLU A 265 16.95 -18.29 9.96
N TYR A 266 17.43 -17.86 8.78
CA TYR A 266 18.84 -17.96 8.36
C TYR A 266 19.66 -16.70 8.66
N LEU A 267 19.09 -15.62 9.20
CA LEU A 267 19.77 -14.39 9.55
C LEU A 267 20.49 -14.50 10.92
#